data_28c8518c7ba7e35575c35d5d38d983c8
#
_entry.id   28c8518c7ba7e35575c35d5d38d983c8
#
_cell.length_a   1.000
_cell.length_b   1.000
_cell.length_c   1.000
_cell.angle_alpha   90.00
_cell.angle_beta   90.00
_cell.angle_gamma   90.00
#
_symmetry.space_group_name_H-M   'P 1'
#
loop_
_entity.id
_entity.type
_entity.pdbx_description
1 polymer ?
#
loop_
_entity_poly.entity_id
_entity_poly.type
_entity_poly.pdbx_seq_one_letter_code
_entity_poly.pdbx_strand_id
1 'polypeptide(L)'
;MTYQAINFHQKFGLFREQWQPKVIAEMNDYQFKVVRLQGDFIWHEHKDTDETFIVLDGVLRIDFRDGAVQLAAGEMFVVPKGVEHKPCAEHEVKLLLIEPRGVRNTGEQESERTALNDVWI
;
A
#
# COMPACT_ATOMS: atom_id res chain seq x y z
N MET A 1 -22.80 -4.36 21.27
CA MET A 1 -21.70 -4.33 20.32
C MET A 1 -21.77 -5.58 19.43
N THR A 2 -21.62 -5.41 18.13
CA THR A 2 -21.55 -6.54 17.19
C THR A 2 -20.09 -6.74 16.77
N TYR A 3 -19.75 -8.00 16.49
CA TYR A 3 -18.39 -8.35 16.06
C TYR A 3 -18.48 -8.89 14.64
N GLN A 4 -17.74 -8.28 13.73
CA GLN A 4 -17.80 -8.65 12.32
C GLN A 4 -16.39 -8.76 11.75
N ALA A 5 -16.12 -9.87 11.05
CA ALA A 5 -14.85 -10.05 10.36
C ALA A 5 -14.74 -9.09 9.18
N ILE A 6 -13.53 -8.63 8.92
CA ILE A 6 -13.22 -7.85 7.73
C ILE A 6 -12.76 -8.83 6.66
N ASN A 7 -13.44 -8.84 5.53
CA ASN A 7 -13.14 -9.72 4.40
C ASN A 7 -12.43 -8.91 3.31
N PHE A 8 -11.18 -9.26 3.00
CA PHE A 8 -10.39 -8.53 2.02
C PHE A 8 -11.02 -8.55 0.63
N HIS A 9 -11.48 -9.73 0.19
CA HIS A 9 -12.11 -9.86 -1.13
C HIS A 9 -13.32 -8.94 -1.28
N GLN A 10 -14.15 -8.88 -0.23
CA GLN A 10 -15.33 -8.02 -0.19
C GLN A 10 -14.92 -6.55 -0.26
N LYS A 11 -13.88 -6.15 0.49
CA LYS A 11 -13.39 -4.77 0.48
C LYS A 11 -12.86 -4.36 -0.89
N PHE A 12 -12.09 -5.22 -1.55
CA PHE A 12 -11.61 -4.94 -2.91
C PHE A 12 -12.75 -4.81 -3.92
N GLY A 13 -13.88 -5.45 -3.68
CA GLY A 13 -15.05 -5.31 -4.53
C GLY A 13 -15.74 -3.95 -4.47
N LEU A 14 -15.40 -3.11 -3.49
CA LEU A 14 -16.05 -1.83 -3.27
C LEU A 14 -15.41 -0.68 -4.07
N PHE A 15 -14.26 -0.90 -4.70
CA PHE A 15 -13.57 0.15 -5.45
C PHE A 15 -12.79 -0.41 -6.63
N ARG A 16 -12.43 0.45 -7.58
CA ARG A 16 -11.69 0.09 -8.79
C ARG A 16 -10.45 0.96 -8.99
N GLU A 17 -10.34 2.09 -8.28
CA GLU A 17 -9.26 3.06 -8.48
C GLU A 17 -7.90 2.40 -8.23
N GLN A 18 -6.94 2.75 -9.08
CA GLN A 18 -5.56 2.30 -8.95
C GLN A 18 -4.76 3.29 -8.11
N TRP A 19 -3.85 2.80 -7.28
CA TRP A 19 -2.92 3.61 -6.47
C TRP A 19 -3.62 4.51 -5.45
N GLN A 20 -4.83 4.15 -5.02
CA GLN A 20 -5.60 4.91 -4.03
C GLN A 20 -5.92 4.03 -2.84
N PRO A 21 -5.09 4.05 -1.80
CA PRO A 21 -5.31 3.22 -0.62
C PRO A 21 -6.61 3.56 0.10
N LYS A 22 -7.30 2.52 0.55
CA LYS A 22 -8.56 2.63 1.31
C LYS A 22 -8.35 2.02 2.69
N VAL A 23 -8.69 2.77 3.73
CA VAL A 23 -8.55 2.31 5.11
C VAL A 23 -9.67 1.34 5.45
N ILE A 24 -9.32 0.17 5.99
CA ILE A 24 -10.30 -0.84 6.39
C ILE A 24 -10.30 -1.11 7.89
N ALA A 25 -9.23 -0.74 8.59
CA ALA A 25 -9.11 -0.95 10.04
C ALA A 25 -7.97 -0.11 10.60
N GLU A 26 -7.98 0.03 11.92
CA GLU A 26 -6.88 0.67 12.67
C GLU A 26 -6.50 -0.19 13.86
N MET A 27 -5.21 -0.13 14.19
CA MET A 27 -4.68 -0.74 15.41
C MET A 27 -3.70 0.27 16.01
N ASN A 28 -4.02 0.81 17.20
CA ASN A 28 -3.24 1.89 17.80
C ASN A 28 -3.18 3.08 16.83
N ASP A 29 -1.99 3.55 16.49
CA ASP A 29 -1.78 4.64 15.52
C ASP A 29 -1.63 4.14 14.09
N TYR A 30 -1.78 2.84 13.86
CA TYR A 30 -1.54 2.22 12.56
C TYR A 30 -2.85 1.98 11.81
N GLN A 31 -2.78 2.18 10.50
CA GLN A 31 -3.90 1.90 9.60
C GLN A 31 -3.59 0.70 8.71
N PHE A 32 -4.60 -0.12 8.49
CA PHE A 32 -4.58 -1.19 7.51
C PHE A 32 -5.30 -0.67 6.27
N LYS A 33 -4.59 -0.64 5.14
CA LYS A 33 -5.11 -0.08 3.89
C LYS A 33 -5.05 -1.12 2.80
N VAL A 34 -6.13 -1.23 2.03
CA VAL A 34 -6.13 -2.06 0.82
C VAL A 34 -6.01 -1.17 -0.40
N VAL A 35 -5.24 -1.62 -1.40
CA VAL A 35 -4.97 -0.83 -2.59
C VAL A 35 -4.81 -1.74 -3.80
N ARG A 36 -5.32 -1.28 -4.96
CA ARG A 36 -5.12 -1.93 -6.25
C ARG A 36 -3.97 -1.23 -6.95
N LEU A 37 -3.04 -2.02 -7.49
CA LEU A 37 -1.84 -1.51 -8.15
C LEU A 37 -1.67 -2.15 -9.52
N GLN A 38 -1.46 -1.34 -10.54
CA GLN A 38 -1.00 -1.79 -11.84
C GLN A 38 -0.17 -0.69 -12.49
N GLY A 39 0.92 -1.07 -13.15
CA GLY A 39 1.85 -0.12 -13.74
C GLY A 39 2.90 0.34 -12.75
N ASP A 40 3.51 1.48 -13.04
CA ASP A 40 4.58 2.04 -12.24
C ASP A 40 4.07 3.12 -11.30
N PHE A 41 4.57 3.09 -10.07
CA PHE A 41 4.41 4.22 -9.16
C PHE A 41 5.57 5.19 -9.36
N ILE A 42 5.78 6.12 -8.43
CA ILE A 42 6.88 7.06 -8.48
C ILE A 42 7.95 6.69 -7.45
N TRP A 43 9.18 7.16 -7.67
CA TRP A 43 10.21 7.12 -6.65
C TRP A 43 9.80 8.04 -5.50
N HIS A 44 9.79 7.50 -4.29
CA HIS A 44 9.41 8.26 -3.10
C HIS A 44 9.99 7.60 -1.85
N GLU A 45 9.91 8.31 -0.74
CA GLU A 45 10.28 7.79 0.57
C GLU A 45 9.30 8.28 1.63
N HIS A 46 9.19 7.55 2.70
CA HIS A 46 8.50 7.99 3.90
C HIS A 46 9.57 8.30 4.94
N LYS A 47 9.78 9.57 5.21
CA LYS A 47 10.93 10.05 5.96
C LYS A 47 10.97 9.53 7.39
N ASP A 48 9.82 9.44 8.03
CA ASP A 48 9.72 9.21 9.47
C ASP A 48 9.09 7.86 9.84
N THR A 49 8.63 7.07 8.87
CA THR A 49 7.88 5.85 9.14
C THR A 49 8.29 4.69 8.25
N ASP A 50 8.22 3.49 8.80
CA ASP A 50 8.32 2.26 8.02
C ASP A 50 6.98 2.00 7.33
N GLU A 51 7.02 1.24 6.24
CA GLU A 51 5.82 0.86 5.49
C GLU A 51 5.84 -0.64 5.20
N THR A 52 4.78 -1.35 5.57
CA THR A 52 4.68 -2.79 5.34
C THR A 52 3.81 -3.06 4.12
N PHE A 53 4.35 -3.87 3.19
CA PHE A 53 3.67 -4.34 1.99
C PHE A 53 3.35 -5.82 2.17
N ILE A 54 2.09 -6.21 2.04
CA ILE A 54 1.65 -7.61 2.06
C ILE A 54 0.85 -7.85 0.79
N VAL A 55 1.36 -8.72 -0.10
CA VAL A 55 0.66 -9.03 -1.35
C VAL A 55 -0.39 -10.09 -1.08
N LEU A 56 -1.64 -9.79 -1.43
CA LEU A 56 -2.77 -10.71 -1.29
C LEU A 56 -3.08 -11.43 -2.60
N ASP A 57 -2.82 -10.78 -3.74
CA ASP A 57 -3.04 -11.35 -5.07
C ASP A 57 -2.12 -10.65 -6.07
N GLY A 58 -1.54 -11.42 -6.99
CA GLY A 58 -0.63 -10.92 -8.01
C GLY A 58 0.82 -10.94 -7.58
N VAL A 59 1.65 -10.20 -8.33
CA VAL A 59 3.10 -10.11 -8.10
C VAL A 59 3.50 -8.64 -8.14
N LEU A 60 4.11 -8.17 -7.05
CA LEU A 60 4.59 -6.80 -6.91
C LEU A 60 6.11 -6.79 -6.93
N ARG A 61 6.70 -5.85 -7.66
CA ARG A 61 8.13 -5.55 -7.55
C ARG A 61 8.29 -4.20 -6.89
N ILE A 62 9.17 -4.12 -5.91
CA ILE A 62 9.56 -2.86 -5.29
C ILE A 62 11.00 -2.60 -5.66
N ASP A 63 11.24 -1.53 -6.42
CA ASP A 63 12.57 -1.13 -6.82
C ASP A 63 13.19 -0.21 -5.76
N PHE A 64 14.46 -0.45 -5.46
CA PHE A 64 15.30 0.40 -4.62
C PHE A 64 16.44 0.92 -5.50
N ARG A 65 17.17 1.93 -5.03
CA ARG A 65 18.30 2.48 -5.82
C ARG A 65 19.39 1.45 -6.06
N ASP A 66 19.54 0.49 -5.16
CA ASP A 66 20.60 -0.52 -5.19
C ASP A 66 20.07 -1.95 -5.40
N GLY A 67 18.82 -2.13 -5.81
CA GLY A 67 18.26 -3.46 -6.03
C GLY A 67 16.76 -3.45 -6.09
N ALA A 68 16.17 -4.64 -5.95
CA ALA A 68 14.72 -4.80 -5.97
C ALA A 68 14.31 -6.03 -5.17
N VAL A 69 13.06 -6.03 -4.73
CA VAL A 69 12.43 -7.21 -4.14
C VAL A 69 11.14 -7.50 -4.90
N GLN A 70 10.86 -8.78 -5.11
CA GLN A 70 9.64 -9.23 -5.75
C GLN A 70 8.81 -10.01 -4.73
N LEU A 71 7.53 -9.66 -4.62
CA LEU A 71 6.60 -10.27 -3.68
C LEU A 71 5.47 -10.94 -4.44
N ALA A 72 5.28 -12.22 -4.20
CA ALA A 72 4.12 -12.97 -4.68
C ALA A 72 3.03 -12.97 -3.58
N ALA A 73 1.84 -13.47 -3.92
CA ALA A 73 0.73 -13.59 -2.97
C ALA A 73 1.18 -14.37 -1.73
N GLY A 74 0.87 -13.82 -0.55
CA GLY A 74 1.27 -14.40 0.73
C GLY A 74 2.65 -13.95 1.22
N GLU A 75 3.34 -13.09 0.48
CA GLU A 75 4.65 -12.57 0.86
C GLU A 75 4.58 -11.11 1.28
N MET A 76 5.52 -10.68 2.12
CA MET A 76 5.56 -9.33 2.64
C MET A 76 6.97 -8.77 2.67
N PHE A 77 7.06 -7.45 2.72
CA PHE A 77 8.32 -6.75 2.93
C PHE A 77 8.06 -5.46 3.70
N VAL A 78 8.97 -5.13 4.63
CA VAL A 78 8.91 -3.86 5.37
C VAL A 78 9.95 -2.92 4.76
N VAL A 79 9.48 -1.84 4.15
CA VAL A 79 10.37 -0.78 3.64
C VAL A 79 10.72 0.13 4.81
N PRO A 80 12.00 0.21 5.21
CA PRO A 80 12.40 1.08 6.31
C PRO A 80 12.21 2.55 5.98
N LYS A 81 11.96 3.35 7.00
CA LYS A 81 11.84 4.81 6.85
C LYS A 81 13.10 5.38 6.15
N GLY A 82 12.88 6.39 5.32
CA GLY A 82 13.97 7.07 4.61
C GLY A 82 14.53 6.32 3.42
N VAL A 83 14.03 5.14 3.10
CA VAL A 83 14.50 4.37 1.95
C VAL A 83 13.66 4.70 0.72
N GLU A 84 14.32 5.25 -0.30
CA GLU A 84 13.66 5.53 -1.58
C GLU A 84 13.25 4.24 -2.27
N HIS A 85 12.01 4.20 -2.75
CA HIS A 85 11.49 3.02 -3.41
C HIS A 85 10.44 3.38 -4.46
N LYS A 86 10.25 2.47 -5.41
CA LYS A 86 9.26 2.61 -6.48
C LYS A 86 8.56 1.27 -6.69
N PRO A 87 7.33 1.12 -6.19
CA PRO A 87 6.53 -0.06 -6.48
C PRO A 87 6.09 -0.09 -7.94
N CYS A 88 6.05 -1.29 -8.52
CA CYS A 88 5.54 -1.48 -9.87
C CYS A 88 4.97 -2.89 -10.04
N ALA A 89 3.98 -3.00 -10.92
CA ALA A 89 3.31 -4.26 -11.19
C ALA A 89 2.93 -4.36 -12.66
N GLU A 90 3.28 -5.46 -13.30
CA GLU A 90 2.94 -5.72 -14.70
C GLU A 90 1.43 -5.95 -14.85
N HIS A 91 0.85 -6.72 -13.94
CA HIS A 91 -0.58 -6.99 -13.85
C HIS A 91 -1.12 -6.47 -12.53
N GLU A 92 -2.44 -6.36 -12.41
CA GLU A 92 -3.04 -5.83 -11.19
C GLU A 92 -2.65 -6.65 -9.97
N VAL A 93 -2.24 -5.94 -8.93
CA VAL A 93 -1.91 -6.49 -7.62
C VAL A 93 -2.94 -6.00 -6.61
N LYS A 94 -3.37 -6.89 -5.72
CA LYS A 94 -4.16 -6.54 -4.54
C LYS A 94 -3.23 -6.57 -3.34
N LEU A 95 -3.09 -5.42 -2.69
CA LEU A 95 -2.08 -5.19 -1.66
C LEU A 95 -2.73 -4.76 -0.36
N LEU A 96 -2.19 -5.25 0.75
CA LEU A 96 -2.48 -4.71 2.08
C LEU A 96 -1.25 -3.92 2.54
N LEU A 97 -1.46 -2.66 2.88
CA LEU A 97 -0.45 -1.79 3.47
C LEU A 97 -0.73 -1.61 4.96
N ILE A 98 0.31 -1.59 5.76
CA ILE A 98 0.23 -1.25 7.18
C ILE A 98 1.21 -0.11 7.42
N GLU A 99 0.71 1.02 7.91
CA GLU A 99 1.51 2.21 8.17
C GLU A 99 0.81 3.12 9.17
N PRO A 100 1.52 4.06 9.80
CA PRO A 100 0.89 5.00 10.73
C PRO A 100 -0.16 5.87 10.06
N ARG A 101 -1.13 6.31 10.85
CA ARG A 101 -2.16 7.25 10.39
C ARG A 101 -1.50 8.54 9.88
N GLY A 102 -2.05 9.11 8.82
CA GLY A 102 -1.60 10.40 8.28
C GLY A 102 -0.52 10.29 7.22
N VAL A 103 -0.08 9.09 6.85
CA VAL A 103 0.95 8.91 5.83
C VAL A 103 0.34 8.97 4.44
N ARG A 104 0.84 9.88 3.60
CA ARG A 104 0.44 10.01 2.20
C ARG A 104 1.07 8.91 1.35
N ASN A 105 0.34 8.40 0.37
CA ASN A 105 0.83 7.31 -0.49
C ASN A 105 2.12 7.64 -1.24
N THR A 106 2.35 8.92 -1.56
CA THR A 106 3.55 9.38 -2.28
C THR A 106 4.61 9.98 -1.36
N GLY A 107 4.48 9.81 -0.06
CA GLY A 107 5.39 10.43 0.91
C GLY A 107 5.28 11.95 0.86
N GLU A 108 6.43 12.64 0.71
CA GLU A 108 6.48 14.10 0.57
C GLU A 108 6.38 14.57 -0.88
N GLN A 109 6.39 13.64 -1.84
CA GLN A 109 6.25 13.98 -3.27
C GLN A 109 4.80 14.27 -3.60
N GLU A 110 4.57 15.27 -4.43
CA GLU A 110 3.25 15.49 -5.03
C GLU A 110 3.30 15.14 -6.50
N SER A 111 2.28 14.44 -6.98
CA SER A 111 2.16 14.05 -8.38
C SER A 111 0.72 13.67 -8.69
N GLU A 112 0.46 13.28 -9.93
CA GLU A 112 -0.83 12.72 -10.32
C GLU A 112 -1.15 11.41 -9.60
N ARG A 113 -0.15 10.75 -8.99
CA ARG A 113 -0.32 9.53 -8.19
C ARG A 113 -0.70 9.81 -6.74
N THR A 114 -0.65 11.05 -6.26
CA THR A 114 -1.01 11.38 -4.89
C THR A 114 -2.51 11.22 -4.69
N ALA A 115 -2.90 10.38 -3.73
CA ALA A 115 -4.28 10.10 -3.41
C ALA A 115 -4.73 10.86 -2.16
N LEU A 116 -6.05 11.02 -2.01
CA LEU A 116 -6.62 11.50 -0.77
C LEU A 116 -6.27 10.52 0.35
N ASN A 117 -5.91 11.08 1.51
CA ASN A 117 -5.59 10.28 2.69
C ASN A 117 -6.85 10.00 3.50
N ASP A 118 -6.77 8.96 4.33
CA ASP A 118 -7.82 8.61 5.31
C ASP A 118 -9.20 8.35 4.67
N VAL A 119 -9.22 7.72 3.51
CA VAL A 119 -10.47 7.32 2.86
C VAL A 119 -10.85 5.91 3.34
N TRP A 120 -11.94 5.84 4.07
CA TRP A 120 -12.43 4.59 4.66
C TRP A 120 -13.48 3.89 3.79
N ILE A 121 -13.46 2.58 3.82
CA ILE A 121 -14.49 1.77 3.16
C ILE A 121 -15.04 0.68 4.09
#